data_1886f8c56ec93e7dfb20d7f550553e2f
#
_entry.id   1886f8c56ec93e7dfb20d7f550553e2f
#
_cell.length_a   1.000
_cell.length_b   1.000
_cell.length_c   1.000
_cell.angle_alpha   90.00
_cell.angle_beta   90.00
_cell.angle_gamma   90.00
#
_symmetry.space_group_name_H-M   'P 1'
#
loop_
_entity.id
_entity.type
_entity.pdbx_description
1 polymer ?
#
loop_
_entity_poly.entity_id
_entity_poly.type
_entity_poly.pdbx_seq_one_letter_code
_entity_poly.pdbx_strand_id
1 'polypeptide(L)'
;FAMEFLTANTASLLDSDHQDGKYISAKGKKVVVIGGGDTGCDCIGTSMRHGCSQLVNFELLDRPPEDRASDNPWPQWPRIFRTDYGHEEATEKFGHDPRTYNILSKEFVDDGQGNVKGIKTVRVEWKFENGKMNMTEIPGSEQIIDADLVLLAMGFLGPEQYVSELLGIQTDPRSNYKAEHGRFETSVPGVFAAGDCRRGQSLVVWAINEGRGAARAIDMYLRGHSSLPAPGITLGSALTCSS
;
A
#
# COMPACT_ATOMS: atom_id res chain seq x y z
N PHE A 1 -4.37 7.06 -10.30
CA PHE A 1 -3.86 6.41 -9.08
C PHE A 1 -4.77 6.69 -7.88
N ALA A 2 -4.79 5.78 -6.91
CA ALA A 2 -5.62 5.89 -5.71
C ALA A 2 -5.37 7.21 -4.95
N MET A 3 -4.11 7.61 -4.76
CA MET A 3 -3.78 8.83 -4.03
C MET A 3 -4.26 10.11 -4.74
N GLU A 4 -4.29 10.13 -6.06
CA GLU A 4 -4.87 11.24 -6.82
C GLU A 4 -6.38 11.38 -6.54
N PHE A 5 -7.10 10.26 -6.57
CA PHE A 5 -8.51 10.21 -6.23
C PHE A 5 -8.80 10.66 -4.79
N LEU A 6 -8.07 10.11 -3.82
CA LEU A 6 -8.27 10.40 -2.40
C LEU A 6 -7.86 11.85 -2.04
N THR A 7 -6.73 12.33 -2.58
CA THR A 7 -6.26 13.69 -2.32
C THR A 7 -7.20 14.73 -2.89
N ALA A 8 -7.63 14.55 -4.15
CA ALA A 8 -8.59 15.48 -4.79
C ALA A 8 -9.94 15.48 -4.05
N ASN A 9 -10.42 14.30 -3.63
CA ASN A 9 -11.63 14.19 -2.83
C ASN A 9 -11.51 14.97 -1.51
N THR A 10 -10.42 14.75 -0.76
CA THR A 10 -10.24 15.39 0.55
C THR A 10 -10.09 16.90 0.43
N ALA A 11 -9.30 17.38 -0.54
CA ALA A 11 -9.14 18.81 -0.77
C ALA A 11 -10.50 19.47 -1.13
N SER A 12 -11.24 18.91 -2.11
CA SER A 12 -12.54 19.45 -2.51
C SER A 12 -13.58 19.42 -1.38
N LEU A 13 -13.57 18.36 -0.54
CA LEU A 13 -14.43 18.27 0.63
C LEU A 13 -14.13 19.38 1.64
N LEU A 14 -12.87 19.57 2.01
CA LEU A 14 -12.45 20.54 3.01
C LEU A 14 -12.62 21.99 2.55
N ASP A 15 -12.32 22.26 1.27
CA ASP A 15 -12.33 23.62 0.74
C ASP A 15 -13.73 24.08 0.33
N SER A 16 -14.62 23.16 -0.09
CA SER A 16 -15.88 23.55 -0.74
C SER A 16 -17.08 22.62 -0.48
N ASP A 17 -16.93 21.60 0.34
CA ASP A 17 -17.96 20.56 0.52
C ASP A 17 -18.39 19.92 -0.82
N HIS A 18 -17.39 19.63 -1.67
CA HIS A 18 -17.51 19.11 -3.05
C HIS A 18 -18.24 20.04 -4.04
N GLN A 19 -18.45 21.32 -3.73
CA GLN A 19 -19.17 22.26 -4.62
C GLN A 19 -18.27 22.80 -5.74
N ASP A 20 -16.95 22.73 -5.59
CA ASP A 20 -16.00 23.20 -6.61
C ASP A 20 -15.85 22.26 -7.83
N GLY A 21 -16.33 21.03 -7.73
CA GLY A 21 -16.24 20.02 -8.77
C GLY A 21 -14.80 19.56 -9.09
N LYS A 22 -13.81 19.90 -8.24
CA LYS A 22 -12.39 19.60 -8.48
C LYS A 22 -11.95 18.23 -7.94
N TYR A 23 -12.83 17.26 -7.97
CA TYR A 23 -12.52 15.90 -7.55
C TYR A 23 -13.00 14.88 -8.57
N ILE A 24 -12.43 13.68 -8.53
CA ILE A 24 -12.84 12.57 -9.38
C ILE A 24 -14.07 11.93 -8.77
N SER A 25 -15.25 12.15 -9.36
CA SER A 25 -16.49 11.61 -8.83
C SER A 25 -16.71 10.15 -9.22
N ALA A 26 -17.03 9.30 -8.24
CA ALA A 26 -17.48 7.92 -8.42
C ALA A 26 -19.02 7.80 -8.51
N LYS A 27 -19.76 8.92 -8.44
CA LYS A 27 -21.22 8.91 -8.41
C LYS A 27 -21.81 8.22 -9.63
N GLY A 28 -22.64 7.21 -9.39
CA GLY A 28 -23.32 6.42 -10.43
C GLY A 28 -22.42 5.52 -11.26
N LYS A 29 -21.12 5.47 -10.99
CA LYS A 29 -20.13 4.71 -11.75
C LYS A 29 -19.99 3.27 -11.25
N LYS A 30 -19.61 2.37 -12.17
CA LYS A 30 -19.05 1.05 -11.86
C LYS A 30 -17.57 1.23 -11.51
N VAL A 31 -17.22 1.01 -10.25
CA VAL A 31 -15.89 1.25 -9.74
C VAL A 31 -15.15 -0.09 -9.55
N VAL A 32 -13.92 -0.15 -10.04
CA VAL A 32 -13.00 -1.25 -9.74
C VAL A 32 -11.80 -0.69 -8.99
N VAL A 33 -11.51 -1.25 -7.81
CA VAL A 33 -10.31 -0.96 -7.02
C VAL A 33 -9.34 -2.13 -7.20
N ILE A 34 -8.09 -1.85 -7.59
CA ILE A 34 -7.05 -2.87 -7.73
C ILE A 34 -6.07 -2.73 -6.57
N GLY A 35 -6.01 -3.76 -5.70
CA GLY A 35 -5.21 -3.79 -4.49
C GLY A 35 -6.02 -3.63 -3.21
N GLY A 36 -5.66 -4.39 -2.18
CA GLY A 36 -6.47 -4.61 -0.98
C GLY A 36 -5.88 -4.10 0.33
N GLY A 37 -4.90 -3.22 0.30
CA GLY A 37 -4.38 -2.58 1.50
C GLY A 37 -5.31 -1.45 2.01
N ASP A 38 -4.87 -0.74 3.05
CA ASP A 38 -5.61 0.37 3.67
C ASP A 38 -6.03 1.43 2.63
N THR A 39 -5.14 1.77 1.69
CA THR A 39 -5.45 2.69 0.59
C THR A 39 -6.58 2.16 -0.31
N GLY A 40 -6.63 0.85 -0.56
CA GLY A 40 -7.74 0.23 -1.29
C GLY A 40 -9.05 0.35 -0.52
N CYS A 41 -9.04 0.11 0.78
CA CYS A 41 -10.19 0.28 1.65
C CYS A 41 -10.71 1.73 1.65
N ASP A 42 -9.80 2.73 1.71
CA ASP A 42 -10.16 4.14 1.60
C ASP A 42 -10.80 4.49 0.24
N CYS A 43 -10.31 3.90 -0.84
CA CYS A 43 -10.92 4.03 -2.17
C CYS A 43 -12.34 3.44 -2.21
N ILE A 44 -12.54 2.29 -1.58
CA ILE A 44 -13.85 1.64 -1.44
C ILE A 44 -14.80 2.57 -0.70
N GLY A 45 -14.45 2.98 0.54
CA GLY A 45 -15.29 3.84 1.38
C GLY A 45 -15.60 5.18 0.71
N THR A 46 -14.62 5.83 0.07
CA THR A 46 -14.83 7.09 -0.65
C THR A 46 -15.77 6.90 -1.83
N SER A 47 -15.60 5.85 -2.63
CA SER A 47 -16.49 5.53 -3.76
C SER A 47 -17.93 5.26 -3.30
N MET A 48 -18.09 4.59 -2.14
CA MET A 48 -19.39 4.35 -1.52
C MET A 48 -20.09 5.66 -1.12
N ARG A 49 -19.35 6.60 -0.50
CA ARG A 49 -19.86 7.91 -0.09
C ARG A 49 -20.21 8.80 -1.29
N HIS A 50 -19.50 8.65 -2.41
CA HIS A 50 -19.88 9.31 -3.67
C HIS A 50 -21.16 8.71 -4.30
N GLY A 51 -21.60 7.52 -3.89
CA GLY A 51 -22.78 6.87 -4.44
C GLY A 51 -22.50 6.11 -5.74
N CYS A 52 -21.42 5.34 -5.80
CA CYS A 52 -21.16 4.44 -6.94
C CYS A 52 -22.30 3.44 -7.14
N SER A 53 -22.52 3.00 -8.38
CA SER A 53 -23.56 2.05 -8.75
C SER A 53 -23.16 0.59 -8.54
N GLN A 54 -21.88 0.30 -8.70
CA GLN A 54 -21.25 -1.01 -8.46
C GLN A 54 -19.84 -0.79 -7.95
N LEU A 55 -19.35 -1.76 -7.16
CA LEU A 55 -17.99 -1.73 -6.65
C LEU A 55 -17.43 -3.15 -6.55
N VAL A 56 -16.22 -3.34 -7.08
CA VAL A 56 -15.45 -4.57 -6.97
C VAL A 56 -14.01 -4.21 -6.58
N ASN A 57 -13.43 -5.00 -5.71
CA ASN A 57 -12.02 -4.88 -5.34
C ASN A 57 -11.25 -6.13 -5.75
N PHE A 58 -10.20 -5.98 -6.54
CA PHE A 58 -9.36 -7.07 -7.02
C PHE A 58 -8.12 -7.23 -6.16
N GLU A 59 -7.96 -8.45 -5.66
CA GLU A 59 -6.80 -8.93 -4.93
C GLU A 59 -6.03 -9.95 -5.77
N LEU A 60 -4.74 -9.74 -5.92
CA LEU A 60 -3.87 -10.64 -6.69
C LEU A 60 -3.56 -11.94 -5.93
N LEU A 61 -3.47 -11.85 -4.61
CA LEU A 61 -3.13 -12.97 -3.73
C LEU A 61 -4.35 -13.78 -3.33
N ASP A 62 -4.10 -14.95 -2.72
CA ASP A 62 -5.13 -15.76 -2.08
C ASP A 62 -5.84 -14.99 -0.96
N ARG A 63 -7.09 -15.34 -0.72
CA ARG A 63 -7.81 -14.85 0.46
C ARG A 63 -7.05 -15.27 1.73
N PRO A 64 -6.69 -14.34 2.60
CA PRO A 64 -6.04 -14.68 3.85
C PRO A 64 -6.90 -15.64 4.71
N PRO A 65 -6.27 -16.48 5.53
CA PRO A 65 -7.01 -17.38 6.45
C PRO A 65 -7.72 -16.57 7.53
N GLU A 66 -8.75 -17.15 8.14
CA GLU A 66 -9.47 -16.51 9.26
C GLU A 66 -8.57 -16.40 10.50
N ASP A 67 -7.76 -17.41 10.77
CA ASP A 67 -6.86 -17.49 11.92
C ASP A 67 -5.40 -17.48 11.49
N ARG A 68 -4.49 -17.19 12.44
CA ARG A 68 -3.05 -17.22 12.21
C ARG A 68 -2.58 -18.61 11.78
N ALA A 69 -1.87 -18.66 10.68
CA ALA A 69 -1.14 -19.86 10.28
C ALA A 69 0.08 -20.11 11.19
N SER A 70 0.56 -21.36 11.22
CA SER A 70 1.69 -21.77 12.03
C SER A 70 3.00 -21.04 11.69
N ASP A 71 3.14 -20.57 10.45
CA ASP A 71 4.28 -19.77 9.96
C ASP A 71 4.14 -18.26 10.27
N ASN A 72 3.07 -17.85 10.94
CA ASN A 72 2.81 -16.48 11.34
C ASN A 72 2.47 -16.35 12.85
N PRO A 73 3.36 -16.81 13.76
CA PRO A 73 3.11 -16.75 15.20
C PRO A 73 3.19 -15.32 15.74
N TRP A 74 2.58 -15.10 16.90
CA TRP A 74 2.81 -13.89 17.66
C TRP A 74 4.31 -13.79 18.04
N PRO A 75 4.95 -12.60 18.03
CA PRO A 75 4.40 -11.24 17.89
C PRO A 75 4.39 -10.68 16.45
N GLN A 76 4.55 -11.50 15.45
CA GLN A 76 4.49 -11.03 14.06
C GLN A 76 3.14 -10.39 13.74
N TRP A 77 3.13 -9.48 12.77
CA TRP A 77 1.90 -8.91 12.24
C TRP A 77 0.98 -10.01 11.72
N PRO A 78 -0.31 -10.08 12.14
CA PRO A 78 -1.18 -11.17 11.74
C PRO A 78 -1.56 -11.08 10.26
N ARG A 79 -1.24 -12.11 9.50
CA ARG A 79 -1.67 -12.32 8.12
C ARG A 79 -2.98 -13.10 8.12
N ILE A 80 -4.07 -12.42 8.50
CA ILE A 80 -5.41 -12.98 8.59
C ILE A 80 -6.39 -12.17 7.77
N PHE A 81 -7.52 -12.78 7.44
CA PHE A 81 -8.64 -12.08 6.83
C PHE A 81 -9.18 -11.02 7.79
N ARG A 82 -9.36 -9.81 7.28
CA ARG A 82 -9.89 -8.69 8.03
C ARG A 82 -10.92 -7.96 7.21
N THR A 83 -11.98 -7.55 7.86
CA THR A 83 -12.97 -6.65 7.30
C THR A 83 -12.76 -5.28 7.92
N ASP A 84 -12.65 -4.26 7.10
CA ASP A 84 -12.50 -2.87 7.52
C ASP A 84 -13.74 -2.08 7.06
N TYR A 85 -13.87 -0.84 7.52
CA TYR A 85 -15.05 0.01 7.36
C TYR A 85 -15.57 0.07 5.90
N GLY A 86 -14.68 0.22 4.91
CA GLY A 86 -15.08 0.28 3.50
C GLY A 86 -15.69 -1.03 2.99
N HIS A 87 -15.18 -2.17 3.46
CA HIS A 87 -15.74 -3.49 3.12
C HIS A 87 -17.12 -3.70 3.74
N GLU A 88 -17.30 -3.26 5.01
CA GLU A 88 -18.57 -3.34 5.72
C GLU A 88 -19.63 -2.46 5.04
N GLU A 89 -19.30 -1.19 4.75
CA GLU A 89 -20.17 -0.26 4.04
C GLU A 89 -20.62 -0.82 2.66
N ALA A 90 -19.68 -1.40 1.90
CA ALA A 90 -19.97 -1.99 0.61
C ALA A 90 -20.85 -3.25 0.72
N THR A 91 -20.55 -4.09 1.71
CA THR A 91 -21.33 -5.31 1.98
C THR A 91 -22.76 -4.98 2.39
N GLU A 92 -22.96 -3.99 3.23
CA GLU A 92 -24.31 -3.56 3.64
C GLU A 92 -25.11 -3.05 2.43
N LYS A 93 -24.49 -2.24 1.56
CA LYS A 93 -25.17 -1.65 0.41
C LYS A 93 -25.46 -2.65 -0.72
N PHE A 94 -24.49 -3.50 -1.05
CA PHE A 94 -24.57 -4.40 -2.21
C PHE A 94 -24.94 -5.82 -1.86
N GLY A 95 -24.99 -6.19 -0.57
CA GLY A 95 -25.35 -7.53 -0.10
C GLY A 95 -24.23 -8.57 -0.20
N HIS A 96 -23.01 -8.18 -0.55
CA HIS A 96 -21.84 -9.06 -0.64
C HIS A 96 -20.54 -8.29 -0.43
N ASP A 97 -19.50 -9.00 0.00
CA ASP A 97 -18.14 -8.47 0.11
C ASP A 97 -17.63 -8.05 -1.29
N PRO A 98 -17.09 -6.84 -1.46
CA PRO A 98 -16.62 -6.35 -2.76
C PRO A 98 -15.34 -7.04 -3.25
N ARG A 99 -14.62 -7.77 -2.40
CA ARG A 99 -13.31 -8.35 -2.71
C ARG A 99 -13.42 -9.62 -3.54
N THR A 100 -12.57 -9.70 -4.55
CA THR A 100 -12.37 -10.90 -5.38
C THR A 100 -10.88 -11.21 -5.42
N TYR A 101 -10.50 -12.40 -4.97
CA TYR A 101 -9.12 -12.85 -4.82
C TYR A 101 -8.65 -13.63 -6.05
N ASN A 102 -7.32 -13.74 -6.20
CA ASN A 102 -6.69 -14.46 -7.30
C ASN A 102 -7.05 -13.89 -8.67
N ILE A 103 -7.13 -12.58 -8.77
CA ILE A 103 -7.44 -11.86 -10.01
C ILE A 103 -6.24 -11.04 -10.47
N LEU A 104 -5.77 -11.31 -11.67
CA LEU A 104 -4.78 -10.51 -12.36
C LEU A 104 -5.45 -9.63 -13.41
N SER A 105 -5.24 -8.32 -13.30
CA SER A 105 -5.67 -7.35 -14.32
C SER A 105 -4.63 -7.31 -15.44
N LYS A 106 -5.05 -7.59 -16.68
CA LYS A 106 -4.18 -7.72 -17.86
C LYS A 106 -4.13 -6.43 -18.68
N GLU A 107 -5.29 -5.83 -18.91
CA GLU A 107 -5.45 -4.75 -19.87
C GLU A 107 -6.68 -3.91 -19.52
N PHE A 108 -6.60 -2.61 -19.73
CA PHE A 108 -7.76 -1.73 -19.68
C PHE A 108 -8.42 -1.66 -21.05
N VAL A 109 -9.74 -1.80 -21.07
CA VAL A 109 -10.53 -1.70 -22.29
C VAL A 109 -10.99 -0.26 -22.45
N ASP A 110 -10.65 0.35 -23.57
CA ASP A 110 -11.01 1.71 -23.95
C ASP A 110 -12.38 1.75 -24.63
N ASP A 111 -13.12 2.85 -24.45
CA ASP A 111 -14.40 3.10 -25.14
C ASP A 111 -14.24 3.72 -26.54
N GLY A 112 -13.01 3.98 -26.97
CA GLY A 112 -12.67 4.68 -28.21
C GLY A 112 -12.72 6.21 -28.11
N GLN A 113 -12.95 6.74 -26.90
CA GLN A 113 -12.99 8.19 -26.61
C GLN A 113 -11.99 8.59 -25.51
N GLY A 114 -11.12 7.66 -25.12
CA GLY A 114 -10.12 7.88 -24.08
C GLY A 114 -10.63 7.65 -22.65
N ASN A 115 -11.79 6.99 -22.47
CA ASN A 115 -12.26 6.60 -21.15
C ASN A 115 -12.17 5.08 -20.99
N VAL A 116 -11.96 4.63 -19.75
CA VAL A 116 -12.03 3.21 -19.42
C VAL A 116 -13.49 2.72 -19.53
N LYS A 117 -13.66 1.57 -20.18
CA LYS A 117 -14.94 0.87 -20.32
C LYS A 117 -14.96 -0.45 -19.55
N GLY A 118 -13.80 -0.99 -19.27
CA GLY A 118 -13.67 -2.26 -18.55
C GLY A 118 -12.23 -2.67 -18.34
N ILE A 119 -12.07 -3.80 -17.67
CA ILE A 119 -10.77 -4.43 -17.41
C ILE A 119 -10.83 -5.87 -17.86
N LYS A 120 -9.87 -6.26 -18.69
CA LYS A 120 -9.61 -7.66 -19.01
C LYS A 120 -8.83 -8.30 -17.87
N THR A 121 -9.39 -9.33 -17.28
CA THR A 121 -8.84 -10.04 -16.13
C THR A 121 -8.62 -11.51 -16.45
N VAL A 122 -7.78 -12.16 -15.68
CA VAL A 122 -7.59 -13.61 -15.68
C VAL A 122 -7.46 -14.08 -14.22
N ARG A 123 -7.95 -15.28 -13.93
CA ARG A 123 -7.73 -15.90 -12.62
C ARG A 123 -6.32 -16.46 -12.55
N VAL A 124 -5.74 -16.41 -11.36
CA VAL A 124 -4.41 -16.95 -11.09
C VAL A 124 -4.47 -17.97 -9.95
N GLU A 125 -3.49 -18.85 -9.90
CA GLU A 125 -3.18 -19.69 -8.76
C GLU A 125 -1.73 -19.49 -8.33
N TRP A 126 -1.50 -19.61 -7.01
CA TRP A 126 -0.19 -19.48 -6.41
C TRP A 126 0.31 -20.82 -5.93
N LYS A 127 1.54 -21.16 -6.29
CA LYS A 127 2.22 -22.39 -5.84
C LYS A 127 3.54 -22.03 -5.20
N PHE A 128 3.80 -22.63 -4.05
CA PHE A 128 5.09 -22.49 -3.40
C PHE A 128 6.01 -23.63 -3.86
N GLU A 129 6.99 -23.30 -4.70
CA GLU A 129 7.93 -24.25 -5.26
C GLU A 129 9.35 -23.72 -5.13
N ASN A 130 10.29 -24.58 -4.71
CA ASN A 130 11.71 -24.22 -4.56
C ASN A 130 11.97 -22.99 -3.67
N GLY A 131 11.18 -22.78 -2.63
CA GLY A 131 11.31 -21.65 -1.71
C GLY A 131 10.79 -20.32 -2.24
N LYS A 132 10.05 -20.33 -3.38
CA LYS A 132 9.46 -19.14 -4.00
C LYS A 132 7.98 -19.34 -4.31
N MET A 133 7.24 -18.26 -4.17
CA MET A 133 5.86 -18.19 -4.63
C MET A 133 5.85 -17.95 -6.14
N ASN A 134 5.25 -18.87 -6.89
CA ASN A 134 5.10 -18.79 -8.33
C ASN A 134 3.61 -18.58 -8.67
N MET A 135 3.35 -17.59 -9.50
CA MET A 135 2.00 -17.31 -10.02
C MET A 135 1.81 -17.98 -11.37
N THR A 136 0.67 -18.63 -11.57
CA THR A 136 0.28 -19.21 -12.85
C THR A 136 -1.11 -18.74 -13.24
N GLU A 137 -1.28 -18.26 -14.46
CA GLU A 137 -2.60 -17.91 -15.00
C GLU A 137 -3.41 -19.18 -15.29
N ILE A 138 -4.70 -19.16 -14.98
CA ILE A 138 -5.62 -20.27 -15.27
C ILE A 138 -6.17 -20.08 -16.70
N PRO A 139 -5.79 -20.93 -17.65
CA PRO A 139 -6.25 -20.79 -19.03
C PRO A 139 -7.78 -20.87 -19.15
N GLY A 140 -8.36 -20.02 -20.00
CA GLY A 140 -9.80 -19.99 -20.24
C GLY A 140 -10.62 -19.31 -19.14
N SER A 141 -9.94 -18.64 -18.19
CA SER A 141 -10.59 -17.86 -17.13
C SER A 141 -10.64 -16.36 -17.43
N GLU A 142 -10.24 -15.98 -18.63
CA GLU A 142 -10.24 -14.58 -19.06
C GLU A 142 -11.67 -14.05 -19.13
N GLN A 143 -11.87 -12.85 -18.62
CA GLN A 143 -13.13 -12.14 -18.70
C GLN A 143 -12.91 -10.63 -18.72
N ILE A 144 -13.91 -9.92 -19.23
CA ILE A 144 -13.94 -8.45 -19.19
C ILE A 144 -14.94 -8.05 -18.12
N ILE A 145 -14.46 -7.27 -17.16
CA ILE A 145 -15.29 -6.68 -16.10
C ILE A 145 -15.55 -5.22 -16.48
N ASP A 146 -16.81 -4.84 -16.56
CA ASP A 146 -17.20 -3.45 -16.85
C ASP A 146 -16.68 -2.50 -15.76
N ALA A 147 -16.16 -1.36 -16.16
CA ALA A 147 -15.68 -0.31 -15.25
C ALA A 147 -15.76 1.07 -15.90
N ASP A 148 -16.33 2.03 -15.17
CA ASP A 148 -16.34 3.44 -15.54
C ASP A 148 -15.26 4.23 -14.80
N LEU A 149 -14.70 3.64 -13.73
CA LEU A 149 -13.61 4.20 -12.94
C LEU A 149 -12.76 3.05 -12.38
N VAL A 150 -11.45 3.15 -12.59
CA VAL A 150 -10.47 2.20 -12.04
C VAL A 150 -9.52 2.93 -11.11
N LEU A 151 -9.38 2.44 -9.88
CA LEU A 151 -8.51 3.01 -8.85
C LEU A 151 -7.36 2.05 -8.57
N LEU A 152 -6.12 2.50 -8.80
CA LEU A 152 -4.92 1.71 -8.62
C LEU A 152 -4.37 1.93 -7.21
N ALA A 153 -4.56 0.93 -6.32
CA ALA A 153 -4.12 0.92 -4.92
C ALA A 153 -3.08 -0.19 -4.67
N MET A 154 -2.13 -0.36 -5.60
CA MET A 154 -1.16 -1.47 -5.65
C MET A 154 0.14 -1.20 -4.87
N GLY A 155 0.12 -0.31 -3.90
CA GLY A 155 1.29 0.10 -3.11
C GLY A 155 2.07 1.25 -3.74
N PHE A 156 3.25 1.52 -3.19
CA PHE A 156 4.10 2.65 -3.58
C PHE A 156 5.34 2.14 -4.30
N LEU A 157 5.84 2.93 -5.25
CA LEU A 157 7.06 2.64 -5.99
C LEU A 157 8.33 2.96 -5.19
N GLY A 158 8.23 3.86 -4.23
CA GLY A 158 9.33 4.34 -3.39
C GLY A 158 9.13 5.80 -2.99
N PRO A 159 10.10 6.40 -2.30
CA PRO A 159 10.08 7.82 -2.00
C PRO A 159 10.22 8.66 -3.27
N GLU A 160 9.72 9.88 -3.24
CA GLU A 160 9.95 10.85 -4.31
C GLU A 160 11.45 11.13 -4.49
N GLN A 161 11.93 11.06 -5.73
CA GLN A 161 13.36 11.07 -6.03
C GLN A 161 13.98 12.47 -6.11
N TYR A 162 13.19 13.54 -6.15
CA TYR A 162 13.70 14.90 -6.29
C TYR A 162 14.73 15.29 -5.19
N VAL A 163 14.56 14.77 -3.95
CA VAL A 163 15.52 15.03 -2.87
C VAL A 163 16.81 14.23 -3.09
N SER A 164 16.71 12.94 -3.44
CA SER A 164 17.89 12.10 -3.69
C SER A 164 18.69 12.56 -4.91
N GLU A 165 18.02 13.02 -5.96
CA GLU A 165 18.66 13.56 -7.16
C GLU A 165 19.39 14.88 -6.88
N LEU A 166 18.73 15.81 -6.18
CA LEU A 166 19.33 17.10 -5.83
C LEU A 166 20.55 16.98 -4.92
N LEU A 167 20.53 16.05 -3.97
CA LEU A 167 21.59 15.86 -2.98
C LEU A 167 22.59 14.77 -3.37
N GLY A 168 22.37 14.00 -4.41
CA GLY A 168 23.21 12.88 -4.82
C GLY A 168 23.15 11.70 -3.85
N ILE A 169 22.00 11.46 -3.19
CA ILE A 169 21.81 10.36 -2.25
C ILE A 169 21.69 9.05 -3.05
N GLN A 170 22.49 8.04 -2.66
CA GLN A 170 22.36 6.71 -3.24
C GLN A 170 21.06 6.04 -2.78
N THR A 171 20.44 5.29 -3.71
CA THR A 171 19.26 4.48 -3.43
C THR A 171 19.58 2.98 -3.47
N ASP A 172 18.72 2.18 -2.85
CA ASP A 172 18.75 0.73 -2.94
C ASP A 172 18.05 0.22 -4.22
N PRO A 173 18.05 -1.10 -4.53
CA PRO A 173 17.34 -1.64 -5.70
C PRO A 173 15.81 -1.44 -5.70
N ARG A 174 15.22 -1.03 -4.58
CA ARG A 174 13.80 -0.69 -4.44
C ARG A 174 13.55 0.82 -4.43
N SER A 175 14.54 1.61 -4.85
CA SER A 175 14.52 3.08 -4.88
C SER A 175 14.44 3.77 -3.51
N ASN A 176 14.60 3.05 -2.38
CA ASN A 176 14.66 3.65 -1.06
C ASN A 176 16.03 4.31 -0.83
N TYR A 177 16.07 5.35 -0.01
CA TYR A 177 17.32 6.02 0.34
C TYR A 177 18.25 5.08 1.11
N LYS A 178 19.44 4.86 0.59
CA LYS A 178 20.40 3.92 1.18
C LYS A 178 20.99 4.49 2.45
N ALA A 179 20.60 3.93 3.59
CA ALA A 179 21.13 4.23 4.90
C ALA A 179 21.06 2.98 5.79
N GLU A 180 22.12 2.72 6.55
CA GLU A 180 22.20 1.54 7.43
C GLU A 180 21.31 1.73 8.66
N HIS A 181 20.55 0.68 9.02
CA HIS A 181 19.76 0.71 10.24
C HIS A 181 20.64 0.89 11.48
N GLY A 182 20.28 1.79 12.37
CA GLY A 182 21.04 2.14 13.57
C GLY A 182 22.01 3.31 13.37
N ARG A 183 22.53 3.52 12.16
CA ARG A 183 23.33 4.71 11.80
C ARG A 183 22.51 5.78 11.15
N PHE A 184 21.60 5.39 10.27
CA PHE A 184 20.67 6.27 9.53
C PHE A 184 21.35 7.30 8.61
N GLU A 185 22.65 7.36 8.56
CA GLU A 185 23.42 8.24 7.69
C GLU A 185 23.36 7.73 6.24
N THR A 186 23.10 8.62 5.31
CA THR A 186 23.07 8.32 3.88
C THR A 186 24.48 8.34 3.27
N SER A 187 24.57 8.20 1.95
CA SER A 187 25.85 8.40 1.22
C SER A 187 26.36 9.83 1.25
N VAL A 188 25.56 10.80 1.70
CA VAL A 188 25.91 12.22 1.77
C VAL A 188 26.11 12.60 3.23
N PRO A 189 27.33 13.08 3.62
CA PRO A 189 27.62 13.47 4.98
C PRO A 189 26.62 14.50 5.53
N GLY A 190 26.13 14.27 6.75
CA GLY A 190 25.16 15.17 7.40
C GLY A 190 23.72 15.00 6.92
N VAL A 191 23.46 14.06 5.99
CA VAL A 191 22.10 13.72 5.54
C VAL A 191 21.71 12.36 6.07
N PHE A 192 20.58 12.30 6.74
CA PHE A 192 20.06 11.09 7.39
C PHE A 192 18.70 10.70 6.80
N ALA A 193 18.39 9.39 6.77
CA ALA A 193 17.12 8.86 6.32
C ALA A 193 16.58 7.83 7.29
N ALA A 194 15.26 7.87 7.56
CA ALA A 194 14.57 6.99 8.49
C ALA A 194 13.13 6.73 8.05
N GLY A 195 12.52 5.67 8.54
CA GLY A 195 11.16 5.30 8.20
C GLY A 195 11.00 4.82 6.76
N ASP A 196 9.86 5.11 6.16
CA ASP A 196 9.47 4.57 4.86
C ASP A 196 10.44 4.90 3.73
N CYS A 197 11.01 6.10 3.71
CA CYS A 197 11.98 6.49 2.67
C CYS A 197 13.29 5.68 2.72
N ARG A 198 13.60 5.06 3.86
CA ARG A 198 14.79 4.24 4.05
C ARG A 198 14.51 2.74 3.91
N ARG A 199 13.43 2.25 4.53
CA ARG A 199 13.13 0.81 4.62
C ARG A 199 12.06 0.31 3.65
N GLY A 200 11.40 1.21 2.92
CA GLY A 200 10.15 0.96 2.21
C GLY A 200 8.94 1.14 3.13
N GLN A 201 7.77 1.32 2.54
CA GLN A 201 6.52 1.52 3.29
C GLN A 201 6.29 0.38 4.30
N SER A 202 5.98 0.75 5.54
CA SER A 202 5.78 -0.19 6.62
C SER A 202 4.90 0.39 7.73
N LEU A 203 4.88 -0.26 8.89
CA LEU A 203 4.06 0.18 10.02
C LEU A 203 4.60 1.48 10.62
N VAL A 204 3.69 2.34 11.09
CA VAL A 204 4.02 3.61 11.77
C VAL A 204 4.94 3.43 12.97
N VAL A 205 4.85 2.31 13.69
CA VAL A 205 5.73 1.99 14.81
C VAL A 205 7.20 1.90 14.40
N TRP A 206 7.48 1.45 13.15
CA TRP A 206 8.83 1.44 12.60
C TRP A 206 9.30 2.85 12.24
N ALA A 207 8.44 3.68 11.67
CA ALA A 207 8.77 5.06 11.37
C ALA A 207 9.12 5.84 12.64
N ILE A 208 8.36 5.65 13.72
CA ILE A 208 8.64 6.25 15.04
C ILE A 208 9.97 5.72 15.60
N ASN A 209 10.18 4.41 15.58
CA ASN A 209 11.41 3.80 16.09
C ASN A 209 12.64 4.31 15.35
N GLU A 210 12.61 4.28 14.02
CA GLU A 210 13.71 4.74 13.19
C GLU A 210 13.93 6.26 13.30
N GLY A 211 12.87 7.05 13.37
CA GLY A 211 12.97 8.50 13.58
C GLY A 211 13.67 8.85 14.90
N ARG A 212 13.37 8.12 15.97
CA ARG A 212 14.07 8.27 17.26
C ARG A 212 15.54 7.86 17.15
N GLY A 213 15.83 6.78 16.42
CA GLY A 213 17.21 6.36 16.14
C GLY A 213 18.00 7.37 15.32
N ALA A 214 17.39 7.90 14.28
CA ALA A 214 17.98 8.96 13.46
C ALA A 214 18.24 10.24 14.26
N ALA A 215 17.30 10.65 15.14
CA ALA A 215 17.51 11.79 16.03
C ALA A 215 18.76 11.61 16.91
N ARG A 216 18.96 10.42 17.48
CA ARG A 216 20.17 10.09 18.25
C ARG A 216 21.43 10.14 17.36
N ALA A 217 21.37 9.58 16.14
CA ALA A 217 22.49 9.59 15.22
C ALA A 217 22.89 11.01 14.80
N ILE A 218 21.91 11.87 14.55
CA ILE A 218 22.11 13.29 14.25
C ILE A 218 22.74 14.03 15.45
N ASP A 219 22.25 13.79 16.67
CA ASP A 219 22.81 14.39 17.88
C ASP A 219 24.27 13.94 18.09
N MET A 220 24.57 12.66 17.86
CA MET A 220 25.96 12.16 17.87
C MET A 220 26.83 12.83 16.80
N TYR A 221 26.31 13.02 15.59
CA TYR A 221 27.02 13.65 14.49
C TYR A 221 27.36 15.12 14.81
N LEU A 222 26.39 15.87 15.36
CA LEU A 222 26.55 17.30 15.62
C LEU A 222 27.36 17.60 16.88
N ARG A 223 27.27 16.76 17.91
CA ARG A 223 27.82 17.04 19.25
C ARG A 223 28.95 16.08 19.67
N GLY A 224 29.17 15.00 18.92
CA GLY A 224 30.12 13.95 19.29
C GLY A 224 29.64 13.02 20.40
N HIS A 225 28.51 13.31 21.05
CA HIS A 225 27.88 12.49 22.09
C HIS A 225 26.37 12.67 22.07
N SER A 226 25.63 11.73 22.65
CA SER A 226 24.17 11.83 22.77
C SER A 226 23.68 11.20 24.05
N SER A 227 22.77 11.90 24.74
CA SER A 227 22.00 11.39 25.87
C SER A 227 20.62 10.83 25.45
N LEU A 228 20.26 10.93 24.16
CA LEU A 228 19.02 10.40 23.66
C LEU A 228 19.01 8.87 23.71
N PRO A 229 17.89 8.23 24.04
CA PRO A 229 17.80 6.78 24.11
C PRO A 229 18.06 6.15 22.76
N ALA A 230 18.81 5.02 22.75
CA ALA A 230 18.89 4.17 21.58
C ALA A 230 17.57 3.39 21.44
N PRO A 231 16.95 3.33 20.27
CA PRO A 231 15.77 2.48 20.10
C PRO A 231 16.17 0.99 20.30
N GLY A 232 15.52 0.33 21.25
CA GLY A 232 15.92 -1.00 21.73
C GLY A 232 15.57 -2.19 20.82
N ILE A 233 15.05 -1.98 19.63
CA ILE A 233 14.68 -3.07 18.72
C ILE A 233 15.63 -3.07 17.52
N THR A 234 16.67 -3.83 17.60
CA THR A 234 17.41 -4.29 16.42
C THR A 234 16.75 -5.58 15.92
N LEU A 235 16.58 -5.72 14.61
CA LEU A 235 15.99 -6.91 13.97
C LEU A 235 16.69 -8.25 14.34
N GLY A 236 17.87 -8.20 14.98
CA GLY A 236 18.60 -9.36 15.44
C GLY A 236 18.35 -9.76 16.90
N SER A 237 17.77 -8.91 17.74
CA SER A 237 17.55 -9.20 19.16
C SER A 237 16.17 -9.76 19.51
N ALA A 238 15.24 -9.79 18.56
CA ALA A 238 13.90 -10.33 18.79
C ALA A 238 13.79 -11.86 18.60
N LEU A 239 14.89 -12.52 18.24
CA LEU A 239 14.90 -13.97 17.94
C LEU A 239 15.73 -14.83 18.91
N THR A 240 16.25 -14.25 19.99
CA THR A 240 16.97 -15.01 21.03
C THR A 240 16.31 -14.86 22.40
N CYS A 241 15.05 -15.20 22.52
CA CYS A 241 14.52 -15.78 23.74
C CYS A 241 14.54 -17.30 23.56
N SER A 242 15.71 -17.86 23.72
CA SER A 242 15.87 -19.29 23.89
C SER A 242 15.57 -19.66 25.33
N SER A 243 14.72 -20.67 25.49
CA SER A 243 14.43 -21.55 26.63
C SER A 243 13.95 -20.89 27.91
#